data_9ba154f45e02c4f6de601b6dc4f03675
#
_entry.id   9ba154f45e02c4f6de601b6dc4f03675
#
_cell.length_a   1.000
_cell.length_b   1.000
_cell.length_c   1.000
_cell.angle_alpha   90.00
_cell.angle_beta   90.00
_cell.angle_gamma   90.00
#
_symmetry.space_group_name_H-M   'P 1'
#
loop_
_entity.id
_entity.type
_entity.pdbx_description
1 polymer ?
#
loop_
_entity_poly.entity_id
_entity_poly.type
_entity_poly.pdbx_seq_one_letter_code
_entity_poly.pdbx_strand_id
1 'polypeptide(L)'
;MSFKVNDNSIFSSGISNSRRGQYTWFDKVNLKTSGWVEDEWTKRSFRSVPGAVVRYSSHIAENVVLMPCFINLGAYVDSGTMIDTWATVGSCAQIGKNVHISGGAGIGGVLEPLQANPVIIEDNCFIGARSEIAEGVIVETGSVISMGVYIGASTKIIDRETGETFFGKVPPYSVVVPGTISVSYTHLTL
;
A
#
# COMPACT_ATOMS: atom_id res chain seq x y z
N MET A 1 18.31 24.11 5.01
CA MET A 1 17.29 24.97 4.38
C MET A 1 16.01 24.79 5.19
N SER A 2 15.65 25.74 6.06
CA SER A 2 14.47 25.62 6.90
C SER A 2 13.28 26.20 6.13
N PHE A 3 12.32 25.39 5.76
CA PHE A 3 11.04 25.85 5.24
C PHE A 3 10.22 26.40 6.40
N LYS A 4 10.19 27.74 6.53
CA LYS A 4 9.17 28.42 7.34
C LYS A 4 7.91 28.50 6.49
N VAL A 5 6.97 27.59 6.68
CA VAL A 5 5.61 27.76 6.17
C VAL A 5 4.88 28.63 7.17
N ASN A 6 4.80 29.92 6.87
CA ASN A 6 4.05 30.91 7.66
C ASN A 6 2.64 31.05 7.08
N ASP A 7 1.90 29.95 7.01
CA ASP A 7 0.49 30.01 6.63
C ASP A 7 -0.35 29.23 7.65
N ASN A 8 -0.91 29.95 8.61
CA ASN A 8 -1.82 29.42 9.61
C ASN A 8 -3.12 28.86 8.99
N SER A 9 -3.43 29.14 7.71
CA SER A 9 -4.62 28.64 7.03
C SER A 9 -4.54 27.15 6.72
N ILE A 10 -3.33 26.62 6.49
CA ILE A 10 -3.11 25.19 6.25
C ILE A 10 -3.32 24.38 7.54
N PHE A 11 -3.05 24.97 8.69
CA PHE A 11 -3.19 24.31 9.98
C PHE A 11 -4.61 24.33 10.54
N SER A 12 -5.47 25.25 10.09
CA SER A 12 -6.87 25.30 10.52
C SER A 12 -7.73 24.20 9.90
N SER A 13 -7.29 23.58 8.82
CA SER A 13 -8.00 22.47 8.15
C SER A 13 -7.63 21.09 8.70
N GLY A 14 -6.59 20.98 9.51
CA GLY A 14 -6.07 19.72 10.04
C GLY A 14 -6.78 19.20 11.30
N ILE A 15 -7.65 20.00 11.93
CA ILE A 15 -8.39 19.57 13.12
C ILE A 15 -9.84 19.35 12.73
N SER A 16 -10.20 18.14 12.35
CA SER A 16 -11.61 17.80 12.22
C SER A 16 -12.12 17.27 13.57
N ASN A 17 -12.87 18.10 14.29
CA ASN A 17 -13.70 17.66 15.41
C ASN A 17 -14.89 16.90 14.81
N SER A 18 -14.73 15.60 14.58
CA SER A 18 -15.88 14.74 14.34
C SER A 18 -16.69 14.66 15.64
N ARG A 19 -17.91 15.15 15.62
CA ARG A 19 -18.83 15.09 16.78
C ARG A 19 -19.24 13.66 17.15
N ARG A 20 -18.72 12.63 16.47
CA ARG A 20 -19.01 11.20 16.68
C ARG A 20 -17.79 10.36 17.08
N GLY A 21 -16.61 10.95 17.26
CA GLY A 21 -15.42 10.21 17.66
C GLY A 21 -14.48 11.05 18.50
N GLN A 22 -13.90 10.45 19.52
CA GLN A 22 -12.96 11.09 20.43
C GLN A 22 -11.54 11.20 19.85
N TYR A 23 -11.37 11.06 18.52
CA TYR A 23 -10.06 11.10 17.88
C TYR A 23 -9.81 12.47 17.30
N THR A 24 -8.77 13.12 17.78
CA THR A 24 -8.21 14.34 17.19
C THR A 24 -6.84 14.01 16.62
N TRP A 25 -6.50 14.61 15.49
CA TRP A 25 -5.18 14.51 14.88
C TRP A 25 -4.70 15.88 14.42
N PHE A 26 -3.39 15.99 14.30
CA PHE A 26 -2.74 17.16 13.73
C PHE A 26 -1.78 16.68 12.65
N ASP A 27 -2.09 16.96 11.39
CA ASP A 27 -1.26 16.62 10.24
C ASP A 27 -1.25 17.79 9.24
N LYS A 28 -0.21 17.85 8.43
CA LYS A 28 -0.08 18.83 7.34
C LYS A 28 -1.06 18.57 6.19
N VAL A 29 -1.59 17.37 6.08
CA VAL A 29 -2.48 16.92 5.02
C VAL A 29 -3.74 16.34 5.62
N ASN A 30 -4.88 16.80 5.15
CA ASN A 30 -6.19 16.28 5.59
C ASN A 30 -6.38 14.82 5.22
N LEU A 31 -7.27 14.16 5.93
CA LEU A 31 -7.82 12.88 5.48
C LEU A 31 -8.75 13.12 4.30
N LYS A 32 -8.76 12.18 3.35
CA LYS A 32 -9.64 12.20 2.18
C LYS A 32 -11.12 12.32 2.55
N THR A 33 -11.51 11.66 3.63
CA THR A 33 -12.90 11.54 4.10
C THR A 33 -13.30 12.62 5.10
N SER A 34 -12.42 13.59 5.37
CA SER A 34 -12.71 14.69 6.30
C SER A 34 -13.92 15.50 5.83
N GLY A 35 -14.92 15.60 6.70
CA GLY A 35 -16.14 16.37 6.43
C GLY A 35 -17.14 15.70 5.49
N TRP A 36 -16.91 14.48 5.04
CA TRP A 36 -17.86 13.76 4.22
C TRP A 36 -19.15 13.44 4.99
N VAL A 37 -20.27 13.69 4.30
CA VAL A 37 -21.62 13.32 4.74
C VAL A 37 -22.12 12.12 3.92
N GLU A 38 -23.29 11.59 4.25
CA GLU A 38 -23.85 10.39 3.64
C GLU A 38 -23.88 10.43 2.10
N ASP A 39 -24.23 11.58 1.54
CA ASP A 39 -24.27 11.79 0.07
C ASP A 39 -22.91 11.63 -0.59
N GLU A 40 -21.82 12.06 0.08
CA GLU A 40 -20.46 11.89 -0.46
C GLU A 40 -20.04 10.43 -0.45
N TRP A 41 -20.36 9.70 0.61
CA TRP A 41 -20.09 8.27 0.69
C TRP A 41 -20.84 7.48 -0.37
N THR A 42 -22.13 7.78 -0.58
CA THR A 42 -22.97 7.14 -1.59
C THR A 42 -22.42 7.38 -3.01
N LYS A 43 -22.00 8.59 -3.33
CA LYS A 43 -21.42 8.94 -4.63
C LYS A 43 -20.09 8.23 -4.93
N ARG A 44 -19.31 7.93 -3.90
CA ARG A 44 -17.97 7.33 -4.05
C ARG A 44 -17.99 5.81 -4.13
N SER A 45 -19.07 5.19 -3.69
CA SER A 45 -19.34 3.75 -3.83
C SER A 45 -18.23 2.82 -3.32
N PHE A 46 -17.45 3.24 -2.30
CA PHE A 46 -16.52 2.35 -1.61
C PHE A 46 -16.87 2.24 -0.12
N ARG A 47 -16.48 1.13 0.49
CA ARG A 47 -16.71 0.87 1.91
C ARG A 47 -15.46 1.16 2.72
N SER A 48 -15.59 1.92 3.80
CA SER A 48 -14.51 2.19 4.76
C SER A 48 -14.96 1.83 6.17
N VAL A 49 -14.25 0.90 6.79
CA VAL A 49 -14.50 0.47 8.17
C VAL A 49 -13.90 1.52 9.13
N PRO A 50 -14.49 1.77 10.31
CA PRO A 50 -13.91 2.67 11.30
C PRO A 50 -12.45 2.31 11.61
N GLY A 51 -11.56 3.31 11.60
CA GLY A 51 -10.12 3.13 11.79
C GLY A 51 -9.30 3.05 10.50
N ALA A 52 -9.93 3.03 9.32
CA ALA A 52 -9.22 3.20 8.07
C ALA A 52 -8.76 4.65 7.91
N VAL A 53 -7.46 4.85 7.65
CA VAL A 53 -6.85 6.16 7.43
C VAL A 53 -6.55 6.33 5.95
N VAL A 54 -7.20 7.29 5.30
CA VAL A 54 -7.04 7.57 3.88
C VAL A 54 -6.60 9.02 3.70
N ARG A 55 -5.36 9.23 3.25
CA ARG A 55 -4.81 10.58 3.07
C ARG A 55 -5.33 11.24 1.79
N TYR A 56 -5.44 12.56 1.77
CA TYR A 56 -6.24 13.36 0.83
C TYR A 56 -5.97 13.07 -0.65
N SER A 57 -4.74 12.99 -1.10
CA SER A 57 -4.41 12.85 -2.54
C SER A 57 -4.47 11.41 -3.08
N SER A 58 -4.84 10.43 -2.24
CA SER A 58 -5.02 9.06 -2.72
C SER A 58 -6.28 8.93 -3.59
N HIS A 59 -6.31 7.97 -4.51
CA HIS A 59 -7.48 7.58 -5.26
C HIS A 59 -8.04 6.25 -4.74
N ILE A 60 -9.34 6.20 -4.47
CA ILE A 60 -10.05 4.97 -4.11
C ILE A 60 -11.21 4.82 -5.07
N ALA A 61 -11.21 3.77 -5.85
CA ALA A 61 -12.25 3.47 -6.82
C ALA A 61 -13.50 2.86 -6.18
N GLU A 62 -14.52 2.63 -7.00
CA GLU A 62 -15.77 2.01 -6.57
C GLU A 62 -15.59 0.55 -6.12
N ASN A 63 -16.49 0.07 -5.27
CA ASN A 63 -16.48 -1.30 -4.74
C ASN A 63 -15.20 -1.71 -4.01
N VAL A 64 -14.33 -0.76 -3.67
CA VAL A 64 -13.18 -1.00 -2.80
C VAL A 64 -13.66 -1.21 -1.36
N VAL A 65 -13.02 -2.12 -0.65
CA VAL A 65 -13.23 -2.33 0.79
C VAL A 65 -11.96 -2.00 1.55
N LEU A 66 -12.05 -1.02 2.43
CA LEU A 66 -10.98 -0.63 3.34
C LEU A 66 -11.33 -1.10 4.75
N MET A 67 -10.63 -2.11 5.24
CA MET A 67 -10.61 -2.45 6.66
C MET A 67 -9.75 -1.40 7.41
N PRO A 68 -9.57 -1.46 8.74
CA PRO A 68 -8.65 -0.56 9.45
C PRO A 68 -7.24 -0.65 8.87
N CYS A 69 -6.91 0.19 7.93
CA CYS A 69 -5.69 0.19 7.13
C CYS A 69 -5.16 1.61 6.94
N PHE A 70 -4.02 1.76 6.31
CA PHE A 70 -3.42 3.08 6.03
C PHE A 70 -3.16 3.23 4.53
N ILE A 71 -3.76 4.24 3.91
CA ILE A 71 -3.55 4.60 2.50
C ILE A 71 -2.86 5.96 2.44
N ASN A 72 -1.66 5.98 1.89
CA ASN A 72 -0.82 7.18 1.88
C ASN A 72 -1.08 8.09 0.66
N LEU A 73 -0.41 9.23 0.65
CA LEU A 73 -0.49 10.27 -0.40
C LEU A 73 -0.23 9.70 -1.78
N GLY A 74 -1.05 10.07 -2.76
CA GLY A 74 -0.87 9.69 -4.15
C GLY A 74 -1.10 8.22 -4.46
N ALA A 75 -1.40 7.39 -3.48
CA ALA A 75 -1.72 5.99 -3.71
C ALA A 75 -2.98 5.85 -4.57
N TYR A 76 -2.99 4.85 -5.44
CA TYR A 76 -4.13 4.49 -6.28
C TYR A 76 -4.61 3.09 -5.92
N VAL A 77 -5.90 2.94 -5.65
CA VAL A 77 -6.54 1.64 -5.37
C VAL A 77 -7.73 1.50 -6.31
N ASP A 78 -7.66 0.54 -7.21
CA ASP A 78 -8.67 0.32 -8.24
C ASP A 78 -9.83 -0.54 -7.74
N SER A 79 -10.87 -0.64 -8.56
CA SER A 79 -12.19 -1.19 -8.25
C SER A 79 -12.15 -2.66 -7.80
N GLY A 80 -13.06 -3.00 -6.90
CA GLY A 80 -13.22 -4.37 -6.38
C GLY A 80 -12.11 -4.85 -5.46
N THR A 81 -11.12 -4.01 -5.17
CA THR A 81 -9.97 -4.36 -4.34
C THR A 81 -10.30 -4.27 -2.85
N MET A 82 -9.73 -5.20 -2.07
CA MET A 82 -9.77 -5.17 -0.61
C MET A 82 -8.39 -4.85 -0.02
N ILE A 83 -8.36 -3.87 0.87
CA ILE A 83 -7.20 -3.58 1.73
C ILE A 83 -7.58 -4.00 3.15
N ASP A 84 -6.99 -5.10 3.60
CA ASP A 84 -7.37 -5.75 4.85
C ASP A 84 -6.72 -5.09 6.08
N THR A 85 -7.06 -5.61 7.24
CA THR A 85 -6.74 -5.03 8.56
C THR A 85 -5.24 -4.87 8.76
N TRP A 86 -4.84 -3.68 9.16
CA TRP A 86 -3.44 -3.28 9.39
C TRP A 86 -2.54 -3.31 8.15
N ALA A 87 -3.10 -3.50 6.96
CA ALA A 87 -2.33 -3.36 5.74
C ALA A 87 -2.02 -1.88 5.46
N THR A 88 -0.91 -1.64 4.76
CA THR A 88 -0.48 -0.30 4.36
C THR A 88 -0.29 -0.23 2.85
N VAL A 89 -0.77 0.85 2.25
CA VAL A 89 -0.48 1.21 0.86
C VAL A 89 0.34 2.49 0.88
N GLY A 90 1.60 2.37 0.55
CA GLY A 90 2.57 3.44 0.58
C GLY A 90 2.29 4.55 -0.42
N SER A 91 3.01 5.66 -0.27
CA SER A 91 2.85 6.83 -1.14
C SER A 91 3.07 6.47 -2.61
N CYS A 92 2.13 6.91 -3.45
CA CYS A 92 2.12 6.69 -4.91
C CYS A 92 2.07 5.22 -5.37
N ALA A 93 1.93 4.25 -4.48
CA ALA A 93 1.77 2.86 -4.87
C ALA A 93 0.49 2.68 -5.70
N GLN A 94 0.53 1.78 -6.70
CA GLN A 94 -0.55 1.55 -7.65
C GLN A 94 -1.10 0.15 -7.46
N ILE A 95 -2.35 0.04 -7.05
CA ILE A 95 -3.03 -1.24 -6.83
C ILE A 95 -4.12 -1.39 -7.88
N GLY A 96 -4.07 -2.44 -8.65
CA GLY A 96 -5.01 -2.79 -9.71
C GLY A 96 -6.37 -3.25 -9.20
N LYS A 97 -7.17 -3.80 -10.12
CA LYS A 97 -8.54 -4.28 -9.86
C LYS A 97 -8.55 -5.64 -9.20
N ASN A 98 -9.58 -5.85 -8.35
CA ASN A 98 -9.83 -7.16 -7.72
C ASN A 98 -8.60 -7.73 -6.99
N VAL A 99 -7.76 -6.87 -6.46
CA VAL A 99 -6.59 -7.24 -5.66
C VAL A 99 -7.01 -7.47 -4.22
N HIS A 100 -6.40 -8.43 -3.56
CA HIS A 100 -6.51 -8.61 -2.12
C HIS A 100 -5.18 -8.34 -1.44
N ILE A 101 -5.09 -7.26 -0.68
CA ILE A 101 -3.95 -6.98 0.20
C ILE A 101 -4.32 -7.47 1.59
N SER A 102 -3.74 -8.60 2.01
CA SER A 102 -4.11 -9.27 3.25
C SER A 102 -3.61 -8.55 4.51
N GLY A 103 -4.11 -8.99 5.66
CA GLY A 103 -3.86 -8.34 6.94
C GLY A 103 -2.39 -8.12 7.26
N GLY A 104 -2.05 -6.89 7.57
CA GLY A 104 -0.70 -6.47 7.92
C GLY A 104 0.33 -6.57 6.79
N ALA A 105 -0.09 -6.77 5.54
CA ALA A 105 0.81 -6.67 4.41
C ALA A 105 1.17 -5.20 4.13
N GLY A 106 2.40 -4.95 3.70
CA GLY A 106 2.90 -3.63 3.38
C GLY A 106 3.22 -3.48 1.89
N ILE A 107 2.72 -2.40 1.30
CA ILE A 107 3.11 -1.96 -0.03
C ILE A 107 3.90 -0.69 0.12
N GLY A 108 5.17 -0.74 -0.27
CA GLY A 108 6.13 0.35 -0.09
C GLY A 108 5.77 1.60 -0.89
N GLY A 109 6.14 2.74 -0.33
CA GLY A 109 5.94 4.04 -0.97
C GLY A 109 7.22 4.61 -1.59
N VAL A 110 7.11 5.82 -2.14
CA VAL A 110 8.21 6.51 -2.84
C VAL A 110 8.81 7.69 -2.07
N LEU A 111 8.26 8.06 -0.91
CA LEU A 111 8.65 9.32 -0.24
C LEU A 111 9.79 9.17 0.75
N GLU A 112 9.82 8.13 1.57
CA GLU A 112 10.84 7.99 2.62
C GLU A 112 11.26 6.52 2.79
N PRO A 113 12.42 6.13 2.28
CA PRO A 113 13.36 6.93 1.47
C PRO A 113 12.79 7.22 0.09
N LEU A 114 13.29 8.29 -0.57
CA LEU A 114 12.85 8.67 -1.90
C LEU A 114 13.16 7.55 -2.90
N GLN A 115 12.13 7.07 -3.60
CA GLN A 115 12.22 6.04 -4.63
C GLN A 115 11.86 6.62 -6.00
N ALA A 116 12.52 6.13 -7.05
CA ALA A 116 12.25 6.60 -8.42
C ALA A 116 10.94 6.02 -8.98
N ASN A 117 10.61 4.79 -8.63
CA ASN A 117 9.46 4.07 -9.17
C ASN A 117 8.49 3.66 -8.06
N PRO A 118 7.17 3.80 -8.28
CA PRO A 118 6.17 3.27 -7.38
C PRO A 118 6.13 1.73 -7.45
N VAL A 119 5.72 1.12 -6.35
CA VAL A 119 5.31 -0.29 -6.37
C VAL A 119 4.00 -0.39 -7.16
N ILE A 120 3.91 -1.40 -8.02
CA ILE A 120 2.73 -1.70 -8.83
C ILE A 120 2.27 -3.12 -8.53
N ILE A 121 1.03 -3.25 -8.09
CA ILE A 121 0.35 -4.54 -7.98
C ILE A 121 -0.72 -4.54 -9.06
N GLU A 122 -0.56 -5.37 -10.08
CA GLU A 122 -1.53 -5.44 -11.17
C GLU A 122 -2.82 -6.17 -10.78
N ASP A 123 -3.74 -6.29 -11.72
CA ASP A 123 -5.08 -6.84 -11.50
C ASP A 123 -5.07 -8.29 -11.01
N ASN A 124 -6.09 -8.64 -10.21
CA ASN A 124 -6.37 -10.00 -9.75
C ASN A 124 -5.24 -10.64 -8.92
N CYS A 125 -4.36 -9.85 -8.33
CA CYS A 125 -3.30 -10.35 -7.46
C CYS A 125 -3.79 -10.60 -6.03
N PHE A 126 -3.14 -11.54 -5.36
CA PHE A 126 -3.32 -11.80 -3.93
C PHE A 126 -1.99 -11.59 -3.19
N ILE A 127 -1.97 -10.66 -2.25
CA ILE A 127 -0.79 -10.39 -1.42
C ILE A 127 -1.05 -10.96 -0.02
N GLY A 128 -0.32 -12.00 0.33
CA GLY A 128 -0.47 -12.74 1.57
C GLY A 128 -0.17 -11.90 2.82
N ALA A 129 -0.76 -12.29 3.94
CA ALA A 129 -0.63 -11.57 5.20
C ALA A 129 0.83 -11.39 5.62
N ARG A 130 1.15 -10.21 6.15
CA ARG A 130 2.50 -9.86 6.63
C ARG A 130 3.60 -9.93 5.56
N SER A 131 3.24 -9.91 4.28
CA SER A 131 4.21 -9.73 3.19
C SER A 131 4.56 -8.27 3.01
N GLU A 132 5.75 -7.99 2.47
CA GLU A 132 6.19 -6.63 2.15
C GLU A 132 6.68 -6.58 0.71
N ILE A 133 6.11 -5.68 -0.10
CA ILE A 133 6.51 -5.42 -1.47
C ILE A 133 6.98 -3.97 -1.54
N ALA A 134 8.25 -3.76 -1.85
CA ALA A 134 8.87 -2.44 -1.75
C ALA A 134 9.75 -2.09 -2.98
N GLU A 135 10.33 -0.90 -2.97
CA GLU A 135 11.38 -0.47 -3.91
C GLU A 135 10.97 -0.53 -5.39
N GLY A 136 9.72 -0.19 -5.70
CA GLY A 136 9.25 -0.13 -7.08
C GLY A 136 9.05 -1.49 -7.76
N VAL A 137 8.95 -2.56 -6.99
CA VAL A 137 8.65 -3.90 -7.52
C VAL A 137 7.30 -3.91 -8.20
N ILE A 138 7.20 -4.63 -9.33
CA ILE A 138 5.97 -4.87 -10.05
C ILE A 138 5.53 -6.31 -9.80
N VAL A 139 4.31 -6.49 -9.30
CA VAL A 139 3.66 -7.80 -9.20
C VAL A 139 2.66 -7.90 -10.34
N GLU A 140 2.98 -8.68 -11.35
CA GLU A 140 2.17 -8.78 -12.57
C GLU A 140 0.89 -9.60 -12.34
N THR A 141 -0.09 -9.37 -13.22
CA THR A 141 -1.49 -9.83 -13.13
C THR A 141 -1.65 -11.28 -12.67
N GLY A 142 -2.61 -11.51 -11.78
CA GLY A 142 -3.03 -12.84 -11.33
C GLY A 142 -2.04 -13.55 -10.43
N SER A 143 -1.00 -12.85 -9.98
CA SER A 143 0.03 -13.45 -9.12
C SER A 143 -0.41 -13.56 -7.67
N VAL A 144 0.10 -14.57 -7.00
CA VAL A 144 -0.13 -14.86 -5.57
C VAL A 144 1.18 -14.76 -4.82
N ILE A 145 1.26 -13.85 -3.88
CA ILE A 145 2.37 -13.75 -2.92
C ILE A 145 1.92 -14.44 -1.64
N SER A 146 2.62 -15.49 -1.24
CA SER A 146 2.34 -16.18 0.03
C SER A 146 2.59 -15.28 1.23
N MET A 147 2.00 -15.63 2.37
CA MET A 147 2.22 -14.91 3.61
C MET A 147 3.70 -14.84 4.00
N GLY A 148 4.12 -13.70 4.56
CA GLY A 148 5.48 -13.50 5.06
C GLY A 148 6.58 -13.46 3.99
N VAL A 149 6.23 -13.12 2.76
CA VAL A 149 7.20 -12.93 1.66
C VAL A 149 7.64 -11.47 1.60
N TYR A 150 8.94 -11.23 1.54
CA TYR A 150 9.54 -9.90 1.47
C TYR A 150 10.26 -9.73 0.14
N ILE A 151 9.81 -8.76 -0.68
CA ILE A 151 10.34 -8.52 -2.03
C ILE A 151 10.73 -7.05 -2.17
N GLY A 152 12.02 -6.79 -2.32
CA GLY A 152 12.57 -5.52 -2.78
C GLY A 152 13.19 -5.66 -4.17
N ALA A 153 13.70 -4.57 -4.74
CA ALA A 153 14.26 -4.52 -6.09
C ALA A 153 15.40 -5.53 -6.31
N SER A 154 16.19 -5.84 -5.26
CA SER A 154 17.33 -6.76 -5.32
C SER A 154 16.98 -8.19 -4.88
N THR A 155 15.76 -8.46 -4.47
CA THR A 155 15.34 -9.78 -4.04
C THR A 155 15.31 -10.74 -5.23
N LYS A 156 16.01 -11.87 -5.11
CA LYS A 156 15.99 -12.93 -6.13
C LYS A 156 14.67 -13.69 -6.07
N ILE A 157 14.00 -13.76 -7.20
CA ILE A 157 12.82 -14.62 -7.41
C ILE A 157 13.25 -15.68 -8.42
N ILE A 158 13.19 -16.94 -8.03
CA ILE A 158 13.67 -18.04 -8.86
C ILE A 158 12.50 -18.91 -9.27
N ASP A 159 12.32 -19.07 -10.57
CA ASP A 159 11.42 -20.06 -11.12
C ASP A 159 11.97 -21.46 -10.85
N ARG A 160 11.22 -22.29 -10.16
CA ARG A 160 11.66 -23.63 -9.76
C ARG A 160 11.70 -24.64 -10.90
N GLU A 161 10.95 -24.39 -11.98
CA GLU A 161 10.89 -25.30 -13.12
C GLU A 161 12.00 -24.99 -14.13
N THR A 162 12.20 -23.71 -14.42
CA THR A 162 13.17 -23.25 -15.43
C THR A 162 14.53 -22.89 -14.87
N GLY A 163 14.61 -22.54 -13.58
CA GLY A 163 15.79 -21.97 -12.95
C GLY A 163 16.02 -20.49 -13.29
N GLU A 164 15.12 -19.86 -14.03
CA GLU A 164 15.20 -18.43 -14.37
C GLU A 164 15.12 -17.57 -13.11
N THR A 165 15.88 -16.48 -13.12
CA THR A 165 15.94 -15.53 -11.99
C THR A 165 15.41 -14.19 -12.40
N PHE A 166 14.46 -13.67 -11.63
CA PHE A 166 13.85 -12.36 -11.80
C PHE A 166 14.24 -11.41 -10.67
N PHE A 167 14.32 -10.12 -11.00
CA PHE A 167 14.56 -9.04 -10.05
C PHE A 167 13.58 -7.89 -10.32
N GLY A 168 13.09 -7.25 -9.27
CA GLY A 168 12.23 -6.09 -9.37
C GLY A 168 10.83 -6.36 -9.94
N LYS A 169 10.55 -7.61 -10.34
CA LYS A 169 9.21 -7.99 -10.80
C LYS A 169 8.88 -9.45 -10.52
N VAL A 170 7.61 -9.73 -10.30
CA VAL A 170 7.01 -11.07 -10.24
C VAL A 170 6.27 -11.29 -11.56
N PRO A 171 6.62 -12.32 -12.34
CA PRO A 171 5.91 -12.64 -13.59
C PRO A 171 4.42 -12.95 -13.36
N PRO A 172 3.55 -12.75 -14.37
CA PRO A 172 2.13 -12.95 -14.22
C PRO A 172 1.77 -14.38 -13.87
N TYR A 173 0.69 -14.56 -13.12
CA TYR A 173 0.16 -15.86 -12.66
C TYR A 173 1.14 -16.72 -11.85
N SER A 174 2.16 -16.08 -11.27
CA SER A 174 3.13 -16.76 -10.42
C SER A 174 2.62 -16.96 -9.00
N VAL A 175 3.03 -18.05 -8.38
CA VAL A 175 2.87 -18.26 -6.93
C VAL A 175 4.22 -18.16 -6.26
N VAL A 176 4.45 -17.08 -5.51
CA VAL A 176 5.71 -16.82 -4.82
C VAL A 176 5.62 -17.27 -3.37
N VAL A 177 6.58 -18.09 -2.96
CA VAL A 177 6.71 -18.57 -1.59
C VAL A 177 8.08 -18.20 -1.01
N PRO A 178 8.22 -18.07 0.32
CA PRO A 178 9.53 -17.83 0.91
C PRO A 178 10.48 -18.99 0.61
N GLY A 179 11.73 -18.67 0.33
CA GLY A 179 12.75 -19.67 0.05
C GLY A 179 14.10 -19.25 0.57
N THR A 180 15.01 -20.22 0.71
CA THR A 180 16.40 -19.99 1.06
C THR A 180 17.30 -20.63 0.03
N ILE A 181 18.43 -19.96 -0.24
CA ILE A 181 19.50 -20.53 -1.05
C ILE A 181 20.61 -20.97 -0.10
N SER A 182 21.07 -22.21 -0.26
CA SER A 182 22.24 -22.69 0.48
C SER A 182 23.47 -21.88 0.11
N VAL A 183 24.17 -21.36 1.10
CA VAL A 183 25.45 -20.67 0.92
C VAL A 183 26.56 -21.47 1.60
N SER A 184 27.75 -21.52 0.99
CA SER A 184 28.88 -22.26 1.53
C SER A 184 29.47 -21.62 2.79
N TYR A 185 29.29 -20.32 2.93
CA TYR A 185 29.65 -19.57 4.15
C TYR A 185 28.84 -18.27 4.23
N THR A 186 28.67 -17.76 5.43
CA THR A 186 28.03 -16.47 5.69
C THR A 186 29.07 -15.53 6.30
N HIS A 187 29.36 -14.42 5.63
CA HIS A 187 30.06 -13.30 6.26
C HIS A 187 29.03 -12.37 6.89
N LEU A 188 29.03 -12.29 8.21
CA LEU A 188 28.41 -11.19 8.94
C LEU A 188 29.47 -10.11 9.12
N THR A 189 29.37 -9.02 8.37
CA THR A 189 30.12 -7.80 8.68
C THR A 189 29.26 -6.98 9.63
N LEU A 190 29.71 -6.83 10.86
CA LEU A 190 29.12 -5.94 11.85
C LEU A 190 29.58 -4.51 11.60
#